data_30986a0f00ed7f1a96fe2b514a25dc68
#
_entry.id   30986a0f00ed7f1a96fe2b514a25dc68
#
_cell.length_a   1.000
_cell.length_b   1.000
_cell.length_c   1.000
_cell.angle_alpha   90.00
_cell.angle_beta   90.00
_cell.angle_gamma   90.00
#
_symmetry.space_group_name_H-M   'P 1'
#
loop_
_entity.id
_entity.type
_entity.pdbx_description
1 polymer ?
#
loop_
_entity_poly.entity_id
_entity_poly.type
_entity_poly.pdbx_seq_one_letter_code
_entity_poly.pdbx_strand_id
1 'polypeptide(L)'
;MSSAVIVVGAGPVGLMLAGELRLGGVDVVVCEQLDAPTGESRGVGFTRRAAEVFEQRGLIDRVRGGEVGDEVHFGGVRIDPGILPDHHFSVRGVPQYQTEEMLAEWVRELGVPVLRGHRLVDLHQSEDEVVAVFEGPDGRTEKAARYLVGCDGGRSTVRRLTGIDFHGSDPTRAMYVADVADTGIRPRPSGERVPGGMVMAVRLERGVTRIIIHPDVLPPSSVGKVTARQVAGTWRDLTGESLREADLRWVSAFTDATRQAGEYRRGRVLLAGDACHIHIPAGAQGLSLGIQDAVNLGWKLAATVGGWAPEGLLDTYHAERHPVGARVLRNTLAQSRLYLTGEEMEPVRVVLRELVTHPDAAFRLAAQISGVDVRYDMGGPGHQLLGMRLRPDWELDLAGGRRRVADLLHAARGVFIDTAGSQETRDRVSGWSDRIDVVTGAWVPAPGDERPAALMQVLVRPDGYIAWATPGGDVGEALTRWFGSARIPATRP
;
A
#
# COMPACT_ATOMS: atom_id res chain seq x y z
N MET A 1 6.49 29.05 -9.36
CA MET A 1 5.03 28.75 -9.31
C MET A 1 4.79 27.94 -8.03
N SER A 2 3.76 28.25 -7.26
CA SER A 2 3.44 27.49 -6.05
C SER A 2 2.74 26.19 -6.49
N SER A 3 3.25 25.02 -6.08
CA SER A 3 2.60 23.74 -6.33
C SER A 3 1.29 23.65 -5.55
N ALA A 4 0.29 22.95 -6.09
CA ALA A 4 -0.98 22.78 -5.38
C ALA A 4 -0.86 21.83 -4.19
N VAL A 5 0.06 20.83 -4.27
CA VAL A 5 0.32 19.86 -3.21
C VAL A 5 1.82 19.64 -3.01
N ILE A 6 2.24 19.63 -1.75
CA ILE A 6 3.59 19.21 -1.34
C ILE A 6 3.48 17.80 -0.75
N VAL A 7 4.28 16.85 -1.25
CA VAL A 7 4.49 15.53 -0.66
C VAL A 7 5.83 15.52 0.04
N VAL A 8 5.88 15.19 1.32
CA VAL A 8 7.11 15.08 2.11
C VAL A 8 7.51 13.63 2.24
N GLY A 9 8.64 13.26 1.64
CA GLY A 9 9.19 11.92 1.57
C GLY A 9 9.07 11.29 0.18
N ALA A 10 10.20 10.86 -0.39
CA ALA A 10 10.30 10.18 -1.70
C ALA A 10 10.48 8.66 -1.55
N GLY A 11 9.93 8.06 -0.51
CA GLY A 11 9.76 6.62 -0.41
C GLY A 11 8.61 6.11 -1.30
N PRO A 12 8.34 4.79 -1.34
CA PRO A 12 7.35 4.20 -2.25
C PRO A 12 5.96 4.84 -2.15
N VAL A 13 5.54 5.18 -0.93
CA VAL A 13 4.20 5.77 -0.68
C VAL A 13 4.11 7.18 -1.22
N GLY A 14 5.13 8.00 -0.97
CA GLY A 14 5.16 9.38 -1.47
C GLY A 14 5.26 9.46 -2.99
N LEU A 15 6.08 8.60 -3.59
CA LEU A 15 6.19 8.51 -5.05
C LEU A 15 4.88 8.01 -5.68
N MET A 16 4.25 6.97 -5.11
CA MET A 16 2.94 6.50 -5.58
C MET A 16 1.89 7.61 -5.52
N LEU A 17 1.80 8.30 -4.38
CA LEU A 17 0.86 9.40 -4.20
C LEU A 17 1.12 10.55 -5.19
N ALA A 18 2.37 10.90 -5.42
CA ALA A 18 2.73 11.95 -6.38
C ALA A 18 2.31 11.60 -7.81
N GLY A 19 2.48 10.34 -8.21
CA GLY A 19 1.98 9.84 -9.49
C GLY A 19 0.45 9.89 -9.58
N GLU A 20 -0.27 9.45 -8.56
CA GLU A 20 -1.74 9.53 -8.50
C GLU A 20 -2.25 10.97 -8.63
N LEU A 21 -1.64 11.90 -7.89
CA LEU A 21 -1.98 13.32 -7.95
C LEU A 21 -1.74 13.88 -9.35
N ARG A 22 -0.63 13.52 -9.98
CA ARG A 22 -0.29 13.99 -11.33
C ARG A 22 -1.22 13.42 -12.39
N LEU A 23 -1.61 12.15 -12.30
CA LEU A 23 -2.65 11.55 -13.15
C LEU A 23 -3.99 12.27 -12.99
N GLY A 24 -4.32 12.70 -11.76
CA GLY A 24 -5.49 13.54 -11.48
C GLY A 24 -5.35 15.00 -11.90
N GLY A 25 -4.27 15.39 -12.61
CA GLY A 25 -4.05 16.74 -13.12
C GLY A 25 -3.53 17.76 -12.10
N VAL A 26 -3.09 17.31 -10.93
CA VAL A 26 -2.60 18.19 -9.85
C VAL A 26 -1.13 18.55 -10.08
N ASP A 27 -0.79 19.81 -9.85
CA ASP A 27 0.59 20.25 -9.76
C ASP A 27 1.16 19.90 -8.37
N VAL A 28 2.09 18.94 -8.35
CA VAL A 28 2.66 18.34 -7.14
C VAL A 28 4.17 18.41 -7.15
N VAL A 29 4.77 18.63 -5.97
CA VAL A 29 6.21 18.53 -5.74
C VAL A 29 6.48 17.56 -4.61
N VAL A 30 7.51 16.72 -4.76
CA VAL A 30 8.00 15.82 -3.71
C VAL A 30 9.26 16.43 -3.10
N CYS A 31 9.30 16.57 -1.76
CA CYS A 31 10.48 17.01 -1.02
C CYS A 31 11.03 15.83 -0.19
N GLU A 32 12.31 15.52 -0.38
CA GLU A 32 13.01 14.41 0.28
C GLU A 32 14.25 14.91 1.01
N GLN A 33 14.43 14.49 2.26
CA GLN A 33 15.57 14.91 3.08
C GLN A 33 16.91 14.33 2.65
N LEU A 34 16.91 13.15 2.01
CA LEU A 34 18.13 12.48 1.54
C LEU A 34 18.56 13.03 0.18
N ASP A 35 19.86 13.19 -0.01
CA ASP A 35 20.43 13.65 -1.28
C ASP A 35 20.29 12.63 -2.41
N ALA A 36 20.27 11.33 -2.05
CA ALA A 36 20.11 10.21 -2.98
C ALA A 36 19.32 9.07 -2.33
N PRO A 37 18.72 8.15 -3.13
CA PRO A 37 18.20 6.91 -2.62
C PRO A 37 19.29 6.10 -1.91
N THR A 38 18.97 5.47 -0.79
CA THR A 38 19.97 4.70 -0.02
C THR A 38 20.33 3.37 -0.68
N GLY A 39 19.47 2.85 -1.58
CA GLY A 39 19.59 1.48 -2.09
C GLY A 39 19.34 0.41 -1.03
N GLU A 40 19.03 0.82 0.19
CA GLU A 40 18.81 -0.04 1.34
C GLU A 40 17.32 -0.16 1.63
N SER A 41 16.87 -1.33 2.01
CA SER A 41 15.47 -1.51 2.34
C SER A 41 15.25 -2.60 3.39
N ARG A 42 14.28 -2.41 4.27
CA ARG A 42 13.85 -3.43 5.22
C ARG A 42 12.75 -4.33 4.66
N GLY A 43 11.99 -3.85 3.68
CA GLY A 43 10.92 -4.59 3.02
C GLY A 43 11.47 -5.70 2.12
N VAL A 44 10.81 -6.84 2.15
CA VAL A 44 11.16 -8.03 1.33
C VAL A 44 10.21 -8.24 0.16
N GLY A 45 9.21 -7.37 -0.02
CA GLY A 45 8.23 -7.51 -1.08
C GLY A 45 6.93 -6.77 -0.79
N PHE A 46 5.94 -7.06 -1.61
CA PHE A 46 4.59 -6.52 -1.47
C PHE A 46 3.53 -7.62 -1.67
N THR A 47 2.36 -7.40 -1.08
CA THR A 47 1.25 -8.33 -1.14
C THR A 47 0.46 -8.14 -2.45
N ARG A 48 -0.44 -9.08 -2.71
CA ARG A 48 -1.29 -9.11 -3.89
C ARG A 48 -2.01 -7.79 -4.16
N ARG A 49 -2.63 -7.17 -3.15
CA ARG A 49 -3.38 -5.92 -3.38
C ARG A 49 -2.49 -4.78 -3.89
N ALA A 50 -1.23 -4.70 -3.45
CA ALA A 50 -0.30 -3.72 -4.01
C ALA A 50 0.09 -4.07 -5.46
N ALA A 51 0.28 -5.36 -5.77
CA ALA A 51 0.51 -5.80 -7.14
C ALA A 51 -0.66 -5.42 -8.07
N GLU A 52 -1.90 -5.63 -7.62
CA GLU A 52 -3.10 -5.18 -8.36
C GLU A 52 -3.14 -3.66 -8.58
N VAL A 53 -2.72 -2.88 -7.59
CA VAL A 53 -2.60 -1.42 -7.75
C VAL A 53 -1.56 -1.07 -8.81
N PHE A 54 -0.40 -1.72 -8.80
CA PHE A 54 0.61 -1.51 -9.84
C PHE A 54 0.10 -1.94 -11.23
N GLU A 55 -0.66 -3.01 -11.32
CA GLU A 55 -1.32 -3.43 -12.55
C GLU A 55 -2.34 -2.38 -13.03
N GLN A 56 -3.18 -1.86 -12.12
CA GLN A 56 -4.14 -0.79 -12.40
C GLN A 56 -3.48 0.54 -12.83
N ARG A 57 -2.19 0.69 -12.71
CA ARG A 57 -1.40 1.86 -13.19
C ARG A 57 -0.43 1.52 -14.31
N GLY A 58 -0.50 0.28 -14.85
CA GLY A 58 0.40 -0.17 -15.92
C GLY A 58 1.87 -0.29 -15.46
N LEU A 59 2.09 -0.50 -14.17
CA LEU A 59 3.42 -0.53 -13.56
C LEU A 59 3.93 -1.95 -13.30
N ILE A 60 3.06 -2.95 -13.30
CA ILE A 60 3.43 -4.31 -12.86
C ILE A 60 4.53 -4.93 -13.72
N ASP A 61 4.54 -4.67 -15.02
CA ASP A 61 5.53 -5.20 -15.95
C ASP A 61 6.90 -4.51 -15.82
N ARG A 62 6.97 -3.39 -15.11
CA ARG A 62 8.21 -2.70 -14.77
C ARG A 62 8.90 -3.28 -13.54
N VAL A 63 8.20 -4.10 -12.77
CA VAL A 63 8.76 -4.77 -11.59
C VAL A 63 9.78 -5.79 -12.05
N ARG A 64 11.05 -5.49 -11.83
CA ARG A 64 12.17 -6.35 -12.21
C ARG A 64 12.45 -7.37 -11.11
N GLY A 65 12.58 -8.64 -11.48
CA GLY A 65 12.94 -9.70 -10.53
C GLY A 65 11.83 -10.06 -9.55
N GLY A 66 12.23 -10.71 -8.49
CA GLY A 66 11.36 -11.19 -7.43
C GLY A 66 10.81 -12.58 -7.75
N GLU A 67 11.22 -13.57 -6.96
CA GLU A 67 10.54 -14.86 -6.95
C GLU A 67 9.15 -14.64 -6.35
N VAL A 68 8.14 -15.17 -7.00
CA VAL A 68 6.80 -15.26 -6.41
C VAL A 68 6.89 -16.30 -5.31
N GLY A 69 6.75 -15.86 -4.07
CA GLY A 69 6.75 -16.79 -2.94
C GLY A 69 5.45 -17.60 -2.96
N ASP A 70 5.59 -18.91 -3.10
CA ASP A 70 4.47 -19.84 -3.04
C ASP A 70 3.98 -20.08 -1.60
N GLU A 71 4.54 -19.37 -0.64
CA GLU A 71 4.22 -19.55 0.76
C GLU A 71 3.56 -18.30 1.35
N VAL A 72 2.28 -18.41 1.70
CA VAL A 72 1.60 -17.50 2.60
C VAL A 72 1.62 -18.11 4.00
N HIS A 73 1.89 -17.33 5.02
CA HIS A 73 1.87 -17.80 6.39
C HIS A 73 1.29 -16.76 7.34
N PHE A 74 0.66 -17.21 8.40
CA PHE A 74 0.23 -16.38 9.52
C PHE A 74 1.09 -16.68 10.73
N GLY A 75 2.06 -15.81 11.04
CA GLY A 75 2.96 -16.01 12.18
C GLY A 75 3.73 -17.33 12.13
N GLY A 76 4.18 -17.79 10.96
CA GLY A 76 4.89 -19.05 10.75
C GLY A 76 3.99 -20.27 10.50
N VAL A 77 2.67 -20.14 10.67
CA VAL A 77 1.71 -21.19 10.27
C VAL A 77 1.41 -21.03 8.79
N ARG A 78 1.78 -22.04 8.00
CA ARG A 78 1.63 -22.00 6.53
C ARG A 78 0.16 -22.07 6.12
N ILE A 79 -0.17 -21.33 5.09
CA ILE A 79 -1.50 -21.32 4.44
C ILE A 79 -1.25 -21.55 2.97
N ASP A 80 -2.06 -22.40 2.33
CA ASP A 80 -2.00 -22.64 0.89
C ASP A 80 -2.38 -21.32 0.15
N PRO A 81 -1.49 -20.73 -0.62
CA PRO A 81 -1.80 -19.53 -1.39
C PRO A 81 -2.86 -19.78 -2.47
N GLY A 82 -3.01 -21.01 -2.92
CA GLY A 82 -4.04 -21.45 -3.88
C GLY A 82 -5.46 -21.32 -3.37
N ILE A 83 -5.66 -21.10 -2.07
CA ILE A 83 -6.99 -20.87 -1.49
C ILE A 83 -7.65 -19.56 -1.98
N LEU A 84 -6.85 -18.58 -2.44
CA LEU A 84 -7.38 -17.37 -3.06
C LEU A 84 -7.66 -17.63 -4.54
N PRO A 85 -8.85 -17.31 -5.06
CA PRO A 85 -9.27 -17.68 -6.42
C PRO A 85 -8.44 -17.04 -7.55
N ASP A 86 -7.66 -16.04 -7.23
CA ASP A 86 -6.88 -15.29 -8.21
C ASP A 86 -5.39 -15.58 -8.04
N HIS A 87 -4.84 -16.51 -8.77
CA HIS A 87 -3.46 -17.00 -8.61
C HIS A 87 -2.35 -16.05 -9.07
N HIS A 88 -2.67 -14.88 -9.65
CA HIS A 88 -1.67 -14.10 -10.37
C HIS A 88 -0.54 -13.53 -9.52
N PHE A 89 -0.75 -13.27 -8.23
CA PHE A 89 0.28 -12.65 -7.40
C PHE A 89 0.16 -13.06 -5.92
N SER A 90 0.76 -14.14 -5.53
CA SER A 90 1.19 -14.36 -4.15
C SER A 90 2.21 -13.26 -3.74
N VAL A 91 2.67 -13.22 -2.51
CA VAL A 91 3.67 -12.23 -2.08
C VAL A 91 4.85 -12.23 -3.05
N ARG A 92 5.15 -11.09 -3.68
CA ARG A 92 6.32 -10.95 -4.54
C ARG A 92 7.51 -10.48 -3.73
N GLY A 93 8.57 -11.28 -3.70
CA GLY A 93 9.84 -10.98 -3.03
C GLY A 93 10.65 -9.94 -3.80
N VAL A 94 10.22 -8.69 -3.82
CA VAL A 94 10.89 -7.57 -4.49
C VAL A 94 11.52 -6.67 -3.43
N PRO A 95 12.84 -6.48 -3.43
CA PRO A 95 13.46 -5.49 -2.54
C PRO A 95 12.81 -4.11 -2.71
N GLN A 96 12.55 -3.43 -1.60
CA GLN A 96 11.85 -2.14 -1.63
C GLN A 96 12.55 -1.11 -2.54
N TYR A 97 13.88 -1.11 -2.61
CA TYR A 97 14.62 -0.17 -3.47
C TYR A 97 14.24 -0.30 -4.95
N GLN A 98 13.94 -1.52 -5.44
CA GLN A 98 13.47 -1.72 -6.82
C GLN A 98 12.06 -1.15 -7.02
N THR A 99 11.19 -1.25 -6.02
CA THR A 99 9.89 -0.59 -6.05
C THR A 99 10.04 0.93 -6.05
N GLU A 100 11.00 1.47 -5.28
CA GLU A 100 11.31 2.91 -5.26
C GLU A 100 11.86 3.37 -6.61
N GLU A 101 12.78 2.65 -7.22
CA GLU A 101 13.32 2.94 -8.56
C GLU A 101 12.23 2.98 -9.62
N MET A 102 11.37 1.95 -9.66
CA MET A 102 10.25 1.88 -10.59
C MET A 102 9.31 3.09 -10.43
N LEU A 103 8.94 3.42 -9.20
CA LEU A 103 8.05 4.56 -8.93
C LEU A 103 8.75 5.91 -9.19
N ALA A 104 10.03 6.04 -8.89
CA ALA A 104 10.80 7.25 -9.20
C ALA A 104 10.91 7.49 -10.71
N GLU A 105 11.11 6.42 -11.50
CA GLU A 105 11.08 6.52 -12.95
C GLU A 105 9.70 6.93 -13.47
N TRP A 106 8.65 6.34 -12.97
CA TRP A 106 7.27 6.66 -13.33
C TRP A 106 6.91 8.13 -13.03
N VAL A 107 7.21 8.66 -11.82
CA VAL A 107 6.92 10.05 -11.50
C VAL A 107 7.76 11.02 -12.32
N ARG A 108 9.00 10.64 -12.68
CA ARG A 108 9.85 11.41 -13.60
C ARG A 108 9.23 11.49 -15.00
N GLU A 109 8.69 10.37 -15.54
CA GLU A 109 7.97 10.33 -16.81
C GLU A 109 6.72 11.22 -16.78
N LEU A 110 6.02 11.26 -15.64
CA LEU A 110 4.86 12.14 -15.43
C LEU A 110 5.26 13.61 -15.22
N GLY A 111 6.54 13.94 -15.18
CA GLY A 111 7.05 15.29 -15.00
C GLY A 111 6.87 15.85 -13.59
N VAL A 112 6.86 15.00 -12.56
CA VAL A 112 6.81 15.43 -11.16
C VAL A 112 8.20 15.80 -10.65
N PRO A 113 8.42 17.03 -10.13
CA PRO A 113 9.69 17.41 -9.50
C PRO A 113 9.89 16.65 -8.18
N VAL A 114 11.06 16.03 -8.01
CA VAL A 114 11.51 15.44 -6.74
C VAL A 114 12.73 16.21 -6.26
N LEU A 115 12.54 17.01 -5.22
CA LEU A 115 13.57 17.85 -4.61
C LEU A 115 14.25 17.07 -3.48
N ARG A 116 15.45 16.56 -3.76
CA ARG A 116 16.27 15.86 -2.77
C ARG A 116 17.13 16.82 -1.97
N GLY A 117 17.61 16.39 -0.79
CA GLY A 117 18.36 17.24 0.13
C GLY A 117 17.50 18.31 0.82
N HIS A 118 16.17 18.20 0.76
CA HIS A 118 15.22 19.15 1.36
C HIS A 118 14.56 18.56 2.60
N ARG A 119 15.06 18.89 3.76
CA ARG A 119 14.57 18.41 5.06
C ARG A 119 13.52 19.36 5.62
N LEU A 120 12.30 18.89 5.84
CA LEU A 120 11.25 19.65 6.52
C LEU A 120 11.67 19.95 7.97
N VAL A 121 11.60 21.23 8.35
CA VAL A 121 11.95 21.68 9.71
C VAL A 121 10.83 22.40 10.42
N ASP A 122 9.89 23.00 9.69
CA ASP A 122 8.75 23.70 10.26
C ASP A 122 7.53 23.65 9.31
N LEU A 123 6.34 23.86 9.87
CA LEU A 123 5.08 23.75 9.14
C LEU A 123 4.02 24.62 9.79
N HIS A 124 3.38 25.48 9.00
CA HIS A 124 2.24 26.29 9.42
C HIS A 124 1.09 26.11 8.44
N GLN A 125 -0.16 26.13 8.92
CA GLN A 125 -1.33 26.10 8.06
C GLN A 125 -2.34 27.18 8.45
N SER A 126 -3.04 27.69 7.44
CA SER A 126 -4.21 28.54 7.54
C SER A 126 -5.44 27.85 6.98
N GLU A 127 -6.56 28.57 6.85
CA GLU A 127 -7.75 28.06 6.17
C GLU A 127 -7.53 27.82 4.67
N ASP A 128 -6.58 28.56 4.04
CA ASP A 128 -6.39 28.56 2.59
C ASP A 128 -5.17 27.79 2.13
N GLU A 129 -4.08 27.75 2.92
CA GLU A 129 -2.80 27.18 2.50
C GLU A 129 -2.02 26.57 3.65
N VAL A 130 -1.00 25.80 3.25
CA VAL A 130 0.06 25.27 4.12
C VAL A 130 1.38 25.88 3.69
N VAL A 131 2.16 26.40 4.63
CA VAL A 131 3.53 26.87 4.42
C VAL A 131 4.49 25.89 5.10
N ALA A 132 5.32 25.24 4.32
CA ALA A 132 6.33 24.31 4.79
C ALA A 132 7.73 24.90 4.66
N VAL A 133 8.53 24.80 5.71
CA VAL A 133 9.89 25.32 5.76
C VAL A 133 10.89 24.18 5.64
N PHE A 134 11.76 24.26 4.67
CA PHE A 134 12.78 23.25 4.39
C PHE A 134 14.20 23.83 4.61
N GLU A 135 15.08 23.00 5.14
CA GLU A 135 16.52 23.16 5.02
C GLU A 135 17.00 22.35 3.82
N GLY A 136 17.64 23.02 2.89
CA GLY A 136 18.13 22.44 1.64
C GLY A 136 19.55 22.90 1.29
N PRO A 137 20.07 22.51 0.11
CA PRO A 137 21.42 22.86 -0.32
C PRO A 137 21.66 24.37 -0.35
N ASP A 138 20.62 25.16 -0.67
CA ASP A 138 20.69 26.63 -0.77
C ASP A 138 20.27 27.33 0.55
N GLY A 139 20.20 26.57 1.65
CA GLY A 139 19.78 27.08 2.95
C GLY A 139 18.30 26.88 3.23
N ARG A 140 17.74 27.75 4.08
CA ARG A 140 16.35 27.68 4.52
C ARG A 140 15.42 28.30 3.48
N THR A 141 14.40 27.53 3.03
CA THR A 141 13.43 27.94 2.03
C THR A 141 12.01 27.65 2.49
N GLU A 142 11.06 28.49 2.09
CA GLU A 142 9.63 28.31 2.34
C GLU A 142 8.92 27.90 1.05
N LYS A 143 7.96 26.97 1.16
CA LYS A 143 7.09 26.56 0.08
C LYS A 143 5.64 26.58 0.56
N ALA A 144 4.79 27.31 -0.16
CA ALA A 144 3.36 27.34 0.08
C ALA A 144 2.63 26.38 -0.86
N ALA A 145 1.59 25.72 -0.37
CA ALA A 145 0.71 24.85 -1.15
C ALA A 145 -0.70 24.81 -0.55
N ARG A 146 -1.67 24.36 -1.32
CA ARG A 146 -3.04 24.18 -0.81
C ARG A 146 -3.15 23.00 0.18
N TYR A 147 -2.35 21.98 -0.01
CA TYR A 147 -2.29 20.79 0.86
C TYR A 147 -0.84 20.30 1.00
N LEU A 148 -0.58 19.63 2.13
CA LEU A 148 0.68 18.91 2.36
C LEU A 148 0.37 17.49 2.80
N VAL A 149 1.11 16.52 2.27
CA VAL A 149 0.99 15.11 2.68
C VAL A 149 2.32 14.59 3.21
N GLY A 150 2.33 14.15 4.46
CA GLY A 150 3.47 13.49 5.10
C GLY A 150 3.53 12.01 4.71
N CYS A 151 4.52 11.66 3.90
CA CYS A 151 4.92 10.29 3.56
C CYS A 151 6.34 10.01 4.08
N ASP A 152 6.73 10.66 5.17
CA ASP A 152 8.09 10.79 5.70
C ASP A 152 8.44 9.70 6.74
N GLY A 153 7.75 8.57 6.68
CA GLY A 153 8.09 7.37 7.40
C GLY A 153 7.70 7.39 8.89
N GLY A 154 8.04 6.33 9.60
CA GLY A 154 7.59 6.10 10.99
C GLY A 154 8.03 7.17 12.00
N ARG A 155 9.13 7.88 11.71
CA ARG A 155 9.62 9.02 12.49
C ARG A 155 9.11 10.36 11.95
N SER A 156 7.95 10.37 11.31
CA SER A 156 7.38 11.51 10.61
C SER A 156 7.54 12.85 11.33
N THR A 157 8.16 13.80 10.64
CA THR A 157 8.28 15.19 11.08
C THR A 157 6.95 15.91 10.87
N VAL A 158 6.25 15.63 9.78
CA VAL A 158 4.91 16.18 9.50
C VAL A 158 3.95 15.86 10.63
N ARG A 159 3.86 14.58 11.04
CA ARG A 159 3.01 14.16 12.17
C ARG A 159 3.34 14.91 13.46
N ARG A 160 4.62 15.05 13.79
CA ARG A 160 5.06 15.75 15.01
C ARG A 160 4.75 17.24 14.98
N LEU A 161 4.99 17.91 13.87
CA LEU A 161 4.73 19.34 13.71
C LEU A 161 3.24 19.67 13.74
N THR A 162 2.39 18.77 13.25
CA THR A 162 0.93 18.92 13.33
C THR A 162 0.33 18.51 14.67
N GLY A 163 1.13 17.92 15.56
CA GLY A 163 0.64 17.46 16.86
C GLY A 163 -0.34 16.27 16.79
N ILE A 164 -0.36 15.53 15.68
CA ILE A 164 -1.18 14.32 15.55
C ILE A 164 -0.62 13.23 16.45
N ASP A 165 -1.45 12.71 17.35
CA ASP A 165 -1.07 11.65 18.28
C ASP A 165 -0.70 10.35 17.55
N PHE A 166 0.19 9.57 18.15
CA PHE A 166 0.66 8.30 17.62
C PHE A 166 0.51 7.21 18.67
N HIS A 167 -0.69 6.64 18.73
CA HIS A 167 -1.10 5.68 19.75
C HIS A 167 -0.59 4.27 19.44
N GLY A 168 -0.34 3.47 20.48
CA GLY A 168 0.05 2.07 20.36
C GLY A 168 1.00 1.62 21.45
N SER A 169 1.80 0.60 21.16
CA SER A 169 2.75 0.00 22.10
C SER A 169 4.16 0.48 21.84
N ASP A 170 4.86 0.76 22.93
CA ASP A 170 6.30 0.98 22.94
C ASP A 170 7.05 -0.29 22.50
N PRO A 171 8.24 -0.14 21.93
CA PRO A 171 9.06 -1.29 21.59
C PRO A 171 9.48 -2.07 22.82
N THR A 172 9.37 -3.38 22.76
CA THR A 172 9.80 -4.30 23.83
C THR A 172 11.09 -5.01 23.48
N ARG A 173 11.41 -5.16 22.20
CA ARG A 173 12.62 -5.81 21.68
C ARG A 173 13.09 -5.23 20.35
N ALA A 174 14.36 -5.45 20.05
CA ALA A 174 14.94 -5.17 18.74
C ALA A 174 15.14 -6.46 17.94
N MET A 175 15.32 -6.30 16.64
CA MET A 175 15.55 -7.37 15.68
C MET A 175 16.56 -6.90 14.66
N TYR A 176 17.38 -7.83 14.14
CA TYR A 176 18.33 -7.52 13.07
C TYR A 176 17.78 -7.91 11.71
N VAL A 177 18.18 -7.17 10.70
CA VAL A 177 18.02 -7.50 9.30
C VAL A 177 19.34 -7.25 8.58
N ALA A 178 19.72 -8.15 7.68
CA ALA A 178 20.91 -7.98 6.88
C ALA A 178 20.77 -8.61 5.51
N ASP A 179 21.46 -8.02 4.53
CA ASP A 179 21.65 -8.60 3.21
C ASP A 179 23.04 -9.25 3.15
N VAL A 180 23.04 -10.52 2.84
CA VAL A 180 24.24 -11.36 2.85
C VAL A 180 24.51 -11.84 1.45
N ALA A 181 25.76 -11.80 1.00
CA ALA A 181 26.17 -12.47 -0.23
C ALA A 181 25.80 -13.96 -0.17
N ASP A 182 25.42 -14.54 -1.30
CA ASP A 182 25.00 -15.96 -1.36
C ASP A 182 26.16 -16.86 -0.98
N THR A 183 26.13 -17.32 0.28
CA THR A 183 27.17 -18.13 0.90
C THR A 183 26.66 -19.55 1.21
N GLY A 184 25.58 -19.97 0.57
CA GLY A 184 24.97 -21.27 0.81
C GLY A 184 24.08 -21.32 2.08
N ILE A 185 23.58 -20.17 2.54
CA ILE A 185 22.62 -20.11 3.64
C ILE A 185 21.37 -20.91 3.27
N ARG A 186 20.95 -21.81 4.16
CA ARG A 186 19.72 -22.57 3.99
C ARG A 186 18.49 -21.64 3.97
N PRO A 187 17.63 -21.71 2.96
CA PRO A 187 16.39 -20.92 2.92
C PRO A 187 15.47 -21.23 4.11
N ARG A 188 14.87 -20.18 4.69
CA ARG A 188 13.91 -20.23 5.79
C ARG A 188 12.84 -19.15 5.56
N PRO A 189 12.08 -19.23 4.46
CA PRO A 189 11.19 -18.12 4.04
C PRO A 189 10.04 -17.88 5.01
N SER A 190 9.51 -18.92 5.64
CA SER A 190 8.43 -18.82 6.63
C SER A 190 8.93 -18.57 8.06
N GLY A 191 10.26 -18.46 8.24
CA GLY A 191 10.90 -18.40 9.56
C GLY A 191 11.08 -19.77 10.21
N GLU A 192 12.11 -19.90 11.03
CA GLU A 192 12.44 -21.08 11.80
C GLU A 192 12.73 -20.68 13.24
N ARG A 193 12.06 -21.32 14.18
CA ARG A 193 12.36 -21.18 15.58
C ARG A 193 13.60 -22.01 15.91
N VAL A 194 14.48 -21.38 16.67
CA VAL A 194 15.72 -21.97 17.13
C VAL A 194 15.86 -21.69 18.64
N PRO A 195 16.67 -22.44 19.39
CA PRO A 195 16.98 -22.08 20.78
C PRO A 195 17.48 -20.64 20.87
N GLY A 196 16.80 -19.79 21.66
CA GLY A 196 17.16 -18.40 21.87
C GLY A 196 16.57 -17.40 20.85
N GLY A 197 15.68 -17.85 19.93
CA GLY A 197 15.04 -16.92 19.03
C GLY A 197 14.34 -17.52 17.80
N MET A 198 14.20 -16.69 16.77
CA MET A 198 13.67 -17.07 15.46
C MET A 198 14.52 -16.43 14.36
N VAL A 199 14.74 -17.15 13.30
CA VAL A 199 15.51 -16.70 12.15
C VAL A 199 14.73 -16.89 10.85
N MET A 200 14.91 -15.96 9.89
CA MET A 200 14.42 -16.10 8.51
C MET A 200 15.58 -15.93 7.55
N ALA A 201 15.51 -16.59 6.41
CA ALA A 201 16.44 -16.42 5.30
C ALA A 201 15.68 -16.49 3.98
N VAL A 202 15.59 -15.35 3.28
CA VAL A 202 14.84 -15.20 2.04
C VAL A 202 15.79 -14.78 0.93
N ARG A 203 15.80 -15.54 -0.16
CA ARG A 203 16.55 -15.14 -1.36
C ARG A 203 15.82 -13.97 -2.04
N LEU A 204 16.53 -12.84 -2.21
CA LEU A 204 15.96 -11.64 -2.84
C LEU A 204 16.24 -11.63 -4.36
N GLU A 205 17.49 -11.90 -4.73
CA GLU A 205 17.98 -11.92 -6.10
C GLU A 205 19.21 -12.83 -6.21
N ARG A 206 19.75 -13.01 -7.41
CA ARG A 206 20.95 -13.84 -7.58
C ARG A 206 22.10 -13.31 -6.72
N GLY A 207 22.59 -14.14 -5.82
CA GLY A 207 23.74 -13.86 -4.97
C GLY A 207 23.45 -12.99 -3.75
N VAL A 208 22.17 -12.75 -3.39
CA VAL A 208 21.80 -12.05 -2.16
C VAL A 208 20.71 -12.79 -1.40
N THR A 209 20.98 -13.10 -0.14
CA THR A 209 19.99 -13.64 0.80
C THR A 209 19.77 -12.63 1.91
N ARG A 210 18.53 -12.22 2.16
CA ARG A 210 18.14 -11.44 3.31
C ARG A 210 17.93 -12.35 4.50
N ILE A 211 18.63 -12.06 5.59
CA ILE A 211 18.38 -12.68 6.88
C ILE A 211 17.69 -11.72 7.82
N ILE A 212 16.75 -12.24 8.60
CA ILE A 212 16.07 -11.52 9.67
C ILE A 212 16.26 -12.36 10.95
N ILE A 213 16.71 -11.72 12.01
CA ILE A 213 17.08 -12.38 13.26
C ILE A 213 16.27 -11.76 14.39
N HIS A 214 15.50 -12.59 15.07
CA HIS A 214 14.69 -12.22 16.23
C HIS A 214 15.24 -12.92 17.48
N PRO A 215 16.27 -12.39 18.15
CA PRO A 215 16.73 -12.95 19.40
C PRO A 215 15.66 -12.78 20.48
N ASP A 216 15.52 -13.76 21.38
CA ASP A 216 14.55 -13.66 22.48
C ASP A 216 14.91 -12.51 23.45
N VAL A 217 16.20 -12.19 23.56
CA VAL A 217 16.71 -11.10 24.39
C VAL A 217 17.56 -10.15 23.53
N LEU A 218 16.94 -9.11 23.02
CA LEU A 218 17.63 -7.97 22.39
C LEU A 218 16.88 -6.69 22.75
N PRO A 219 17.44 -5.81 23.62
CA PRO A 219 16.73 -4.63 24.09
C PRO A 219 16.50 -3.62 22.94
N PRO A 220 15.41 -2.83 22.99
CA PRO A 220 15.10 -1.81 21.95
C PRO A 220 16.22 -0.78 21.76
N SER A 221 17.02 -0.50 22.78
CA SER A 221 18.19 0.40 22.70
C SER A 221 19.30 -0.08 21.76
N SER A 222 19.23 -1.35 21.31
CA SER A 222 20.15 -1.90 20.32
C SER A 222 19.91 -1.36 18.91
N VAL A 223 18.78 -0.66 18.66
CA VAL A 223 18.49 0.00 17.39
C VAL A 223 19.28 1.31 17.31
N GLY A 224 20.25 1.38 16.41
CA GLY A 224 21.02 2.60 16.18
C GLY A 224 22.37 2.35 15.54
N LYS A 225 23.27 1.66 16.21
CA LYS A 225 24.61 1.32 15.68
C LYS A 225 24.77 -0.19 15.63
N VAL A 226 24.21 -0.80 14.59
CA VAL A 226 24.36 -2.24 14.34
C VAL A 226 25.60 -2.46 13.49
N THR A 227 26.43 -3.43 13.87
CA THR A 227 27.64 -3.80 13.14
C THR A 227 27.49 -5.18 12.50
N ALA A 228 28.20 -5.42 11.39
CA ALA A 228 28.26 -6.73 10.76
C ALA A 228 28.68 -7.83 11.74
N ARG A 229 29.64 -7.53 12.62
CA ARG A 229 30.11 -8.46 13.67
C ARG A 229 29.00 -8.90 14.61
N GLN A 230 28.15 -7.95 15.07
CA GLN A 230 27.03 -8.28 15.95
C GLN A 230 26.02 -9.20 15.25
N VAL A 231 25.67 -8.88 13.99
CA VAL A 231 24.73 -9.68 13.21
C VAL A 231 25.28 -11.08 12.95
N ALA A 232 26.54 -11.20 12.48
CA ALA A 232 27.17 -12.49 12.23
C ALA A 232 27.33 -13.33 13.49
N GLY A 233 27.67 -12.69 14.62
CA GLY A 233 27.76 -13.36 15.92
C GLY A 233 26.41 -13.92 16.35
N THR A 234 25.37 -13.09 16.35
CA THR A 234 24.00 -13.52 16.71
C THR A 234 23.48 -14.62 15.80
N TRP A 235 23.74 -14.54 14.50
CA TRP A 235 23.37 -15.59 13.55
C TRP A 235 24.01 -16.93 13.90
N ARG A 236 25.33 -16.92 14.13
CA ARG A 236 26.09 -18.12 14.52
C ARG A 236 25.59 -18.70 15.84
N ASP A 237 25.33 -17.84 16.83
CA ASP A 237 24.91 -18.29 18.17
C ASP A 237 23.53 -18.96 18.15
N LEU A 238 22.63 -18.51 17.22
CA LEU A 238 21.29 -19.07 17.07
C LEU A 238 21.21 -20.27 16.11
N THR A 239 22.02 -20.28 15.04
CA THR A 239 21.88 -21.28 13.97
C THR A 239 23.04 -22.30 13.91
N GLY A 240 24.17 -21.99 14.54
CA GLY A 240 25.43 -22.74 14.36
C GLY A 240 26.12 -22.45 12.99
N GLU A 241 25.49 -21.68 12.10
CA GLU A 241 26.04 -21.33 10.78
C GLU A 241 26.95 -20.10 10.89
N SER A 242 28.14 -20.16 10.29
CA SER A 242 29.07 -19.02 10.31
C SER A 242 28.89 -18.11 9.11
N LEU A 243 28.76 -16.81 9.36
CA LEU A 243 28.80 -15.76 8.35
C LEU A 243 30.12 -14.98 8.48
N ARG A 244 30.79 -14.70 7.36
CA ARG A 244 31.93 -13.77 7.37
C ARG A 244 31.40 -12.35 7.35
N GLU A 245 31.99 -11.45 8.14
CA GLU A 245 31.57 -10.03 8.17
C GLU A 245 31.63 -9.39 6.78
N ALA A 246 32.58 -9.79 5.94
CA ALA A 246 32.74 -9.30 4.56
C ALA A 246 31.60 -9.73 3.61
N ASP A 247 30.80 -10.73 3.95
CA ASP A 247 29.67 -11.20 3.14
C ASP A 247 28.38 -10.41 3.47
N LEU A 248 28.36 -9.66 4.60
CA LEU A 248 27.24 -8.79 4.95
C LEU A 248 27.34 -7.46 4.20
N ARG A 249 26.56 -7.31 3.15
CA ARG A 249 26.54 -6.11 2.30
C ARG A 249 25.87 -4.94 2.98
N TRP A 250 24.90 -5.22 3.84
CA TRP A 250 24.14 -4.24 4.59
C TRP A 250 23.62 -4.86 5.88
N VAL A 251 23.54 -4.06 6.94
CA VAL A 251 22.99 -4.44 8.24
C VAL A 251 22.13 -3.32 8.82
N SER A 252 21.03 -3.67 9.44
CA SER A 252 20.14 -2.74 10.12
C SER A 252 19.44 -3.41 11.30
N ALA A 253 18.75 -2.61 12.11
CA ALA A 253 17.87 -3.09 13.16
C ALA A 253 16.54 -2.32 13.15
N PHE A 254 15.50 -2.98 13.66
CA PHE A 254 14.18 -2.42 13.87
C PHE A 254 13.57 -2.96 15.16
N THR A 255 12.46 -2.41 15.58
CA THR A 255 11.76 -2.83 16.80
C THR A 255 10.38 -3.40 16.50
N ASP A 256 9.76 -3.98 17.51
CA ASP A 256 8.38 -4.47 17.50
C ASP A 256 7.34 -3.38 17.83
N ALA A 257 7.72 -2.10 17.82
CA ALA A 257 6.78 -1.02 18.03
C ALA A 257 5.59 -1.12 17.06
N THR A 258 4.39 -0.98 17.60
CA THR A 258 3.15 -1.01 16.82
C THR A 258 2.34 0.22 17.17
N ARG A 259 2.18 1.16 16.23
CA ARG A 259 1.55 2.46 16.49
C ARG A 259 0.73 2.93 15.31
N GLN A 260 -0.35 3.67 15.58
CA GLN A 260 -1.19 4.31 14.58
C GLN A 260 -1.47 5.77 14.93
N ALA A 261 -1.46 6.64 13.92
CA ALA A 261 -1.90 8.02 14.07
C ALA A 261 -3.38 8.08 14.43
N GLY A 262 -3.75 8.93 15.39
CA GLY A 262 -5.14 9.09 15.82
C GLY A 262 -6.06 9.60 14.71
N GLU A 263 -5.49 10.37 13.80
CA GLU A 263 -6.16 10.86 12.59
C GLU A 263 -5.19 10.91 11.42
N TYR A 264 -5.69 10.74 10.18
CA TYR A 264 -4.89 10.78 8.96
C TYR A 264 -4.99 12.13 8.24
N ARG A 265 -5.79 13.05 8.80
CA ARG A 265 -5.97 14.41 8.30
C ARG A 265 -6.17 15.37 9.45
N ARG A 266 -5.46 16.50 9.41
CA ARG A 266 -5.69 17.67 10.25
C ARG A 266 -5.67 18.93 9.40
N GLY A 267 -6.87 19.45 9.09
CA GLY A 267 -7.01 20.60 8.20
C GLY A 267 -6.53 20.27 6.78
N ARG A 268 -5.48 20.95 6.35
CA ARG A 268 -4.85 20.80 5.02
C ARG A 268 -3.63 19.89 5.02
N VAL A 269 -3.29 19.32 6.17
CA VAL A 269 -2.18 18.38 6.30
C VAL A 269 -2.73 16.97 6.45
N LEU A 270 -2.21 16.05 5.63
CA LEU A 270 -2.57 14.65 5.64
C LEU A 270 -1.33 13.78 5.86
N LEU A 271 -1.53 12.54 6.25
CA LEU A 271 -0.49 11.54 6.44
C LEU A 271 -0.80 10.31 5.59
N ALA A 272 0.23 9.58 5.11
CA ALA A 272 0.08 8.30 4.43
C ALA A 272 1.26 7.36 4.72
N GLY A 273 1.02 6.05 4.67
CA GLY A 273 2.02 5.02 4.91
C GLY A 273 2.55 5.00 6.34
N ASP A 274 3.85 4.79 6.52
CA ASP A 274 4.47 4.68 7.84
C ASP A 274 4.35 5.95 8.69
N ALA A 275 4.04 7.11 8.09
CA ALA A 275 3.66 8.30 8.84
C ALA A 275 2.35 8.11 9.62
N CYS A 276 1.43 7.27 9.11
CA CYS A 276 0.16 6.91 9.75
C CYS A 276 0.26 5.70 10.68
N HIS A 277 1.08 4.69 10.33
CA HIS A 277 1.07 3.40 10.99
C HIS A 277 2.42 2.68 10.86
N ILE A 278 2.89 2.12 11.95
CA ILE A 278 4.09 1.29 12.01
C ILE A 278 3.79 -0.02 12.70
N HIS A 279 4.42 -1.08 12.25
CA HIS A 279 4.33 -2.41 12.82
C HIS A 279 5.53 -3.26 12.40
N ILE A 280 5.69 -4.44 12.97
CA ILE A 280 6.72 -5.38 12.51
C ILE A 280 6.44 -5.82 11.06
N PRO A 281 7.45 -6.13 10.25
CA PRO A 281 7.28 -6.50 8.84
C PRO A 281 6.72 -7.92 8.64
N ALA A 282 5.72 -8.33 9.43
CA ALA A 282 5.08 -9.63 9.29
C ALA A 282 4.17 -9.67 8.07
N GLY A 283 4.38 -10.65 7.18
CA GLY A 283 3.56 -10.88 5.99
C GLY A 283 3.67 -9.81 4.90
N ALA A 284 4.76 -9.01 4.88
CA ALA A 284 5.02 -7.95 3.87
C ALA A 284 3.88 -6.91 3.73
N GLN A 285 3.12 -6.65 4.80
CA GLN A 285 1.89 -5.84 4.75
C GLN A 285 2.13 -4.33 4.76
N GLY A 286 3.23 -3.84 5.37
CA GLY A 286 3.43 -2.39 5.59
C GLY A 286 3.51 -1.57 4.30
N LEU A 287 4.39 -1.95 3.38
CA LEU A 287 4.51 -1.29 2.08
C LEU A 287 3.17 -1.32 1.33
N SER A 288 2.50 -2.48 1.32
CA SER A 288 1.24 -2.68 0.63
C SER A 288 0.09 -1.85 1.23
N LEU A 289 0.08 -1.67 2.55
CA LEU A 289 -0.88 -0.81 3.24
C LEU A 289 -0.69 0.66 2.83
N GLY A 290 0.57 1.12 2.80
CA GLY A 290 0.91 2.49 2.40
C GLY A 290 0.64 2.79 0.92
N ILE A 291 0.88 1.84 0.01
CA ILE A 291 0.51 1.98 -1.41
C ILE A 291 -1.01 2.13 -1.56
N GLN A 292 -1.80 1.36 -0.80
CA GLN A 292 -3.26 1.50 -0.80
C GLN A 292 -3.71 2.85 -0.21
N ASP A 293 -3.02 3.37 0.82
CA ASP A 293 -3.28 4.71 1.34
C ASP A 293 -3.06 5.76 0.24
N ALA A 294 -1.94 5.67 -0.48
CA ALA A 294 -1.59 6.60 -1.54
C ALA A 294 -2.64 6.64 -2.66
N VAL A 295 -3.11 5.47 -3.11
CA VAL A 295 -4.12 5.39 -4.18
C VAL A 295 -5.49 5.85 -3.70
N ASN A 296 -5.90 5.50 -2.49
CA ASN A 296 -7.16 5.94 -1.92
C ASN A 296 -7.19 7.45 -1.70
N LEU A 297 -6.08 8.04 -1.23
CA LEU A 297 -5.95 9.48 -1.02
C LEU A 297 -5.81 10.25 -2.33
N GLY A 298 -5.00 9.74 -3.27
CA GLY A 298 -4.54 10.49 -4.43
C GLY A 298 -5.68 11.04 -5.28
N TRP A 299 -6.64 10.22 -5.66
CA TRP A 299 -7.76 10.67 -6.46
C TRP A 299 -8.73 11.59 -5.69
N LYS A 300 -8.93 11.36 -4.38
CA LYS A 300 -9.79 12.20 -3.53
C LYS A 300 -9.19 13.60 -3.35
N LEU A 301 -7.89 13.65 -3.11
CA LEU A 301 -7.16 14.91 -3.01
C LEU A 301 -7.10 15.63 -4.36
N ALA A 302 -6.90 14.90 -5.45
CA ALA A 302 -6.96 15.46 -6.80
C ALA A 302 -8.34 16.06 -7.12
N ALA A 303 -9.41 15.35 -6.77
CA ALA A 303 -10.78 15.86 -6.89
C ALA A 303 -10.99 17.16 -6.11
N THR A 304 -10.47 17.20 -4.88
CA THR A 304 -10.57 18.37 -3.98
C THR A 304 -9.81 19.56 -4.53
N VAL A 305 -8.57 19.35 -4.98
CA VAL A 305 -7.76 20.39 -5.63
C VAL A 305 -8.39 20.85 -6.94
N GLY A 306 -8.95 19.92 -7.72
CA GLY A 306 -9.65 20.19 -8.98
C GLY A 306 -11.02 20.86 -8.80
N GLY A 307 -11.54 21.00 -7.57
CA GLY A 307 -12.78 21.71 -7.25
C GLY A 307 -14.05 20.97 -7.68
N TRP A 308 -13.97 19.67 -7.92
CA TRP A 308 -15.15 18.85 -8.26
C TRP A 308 -15.51 17.80 -7.19
N ALA A 309 -14.71 17.70 -6.13
CA ALA A 309 -15.03 16.81 -5.02
C ALA A 309 -16.36 17.18 -4.37
N PRO A 310 -17.26 16.21 -4.13
CA PRO A 310 -18.39 16.44 -3.25
C PRO A 310 -17.92 16.73 -1.83
N GLU A 311 -18.76 17.42 -1.06
CA GLU A 311 -18.49 17.71 0.34
C GLU A 311 -18.20 16.41 1.11
N GLY A 312 -17.17 16.43 1.98
CA GLY A 312 -16.77 15.29 2.79
C GLY A 312 -15.98 14.20 2.04
N LEU A 313 -15.78 14.27 0.71
CA LEU A 313 -15.04 13.25 -0.02
C LEU A 313 -13.64 13.01 0.58
N LEU A 314 -12.91 14.08 0.89
CA LEU A 314 -11.55 13.95 1.42
C LEU A 314 -11.53 13.35 2.83
N ASP A 315 -12.59 13.53 3.61
CA ASP A 315 -12.73 12.95 4.97
C ASP A 315 -12.94 11.42 4.90
N THR A 316 -13.47 10.91 3.79
CA THR A 316 -13.60 9.48 3.59
C THR A 316 -12.23 8.78 3.53
N TYR A 317 -11.13 9.49 3.29
CA TYR A 317 -9.78 8.92 3.38
C TYR A 317 -9.51 8.35 4.78
N HIS A 318 -9.68 9.17 5.81
CA HIS A 318 -9.53 8.70 7.19
C HIS A 318 -10.56 7.62 7.53
N ALA A 319 -11.85 7.83 7.19
CA ALA A 319 -12.92 6.89 7.51
C ALA A 319 -12.72 5.50 6.88
N GLU A 320 -12.14 5.43 5.68
CA GLU A 320 -11.86 4.17 4.99
C GLU A 320 -10.52 3.54 5.42
N ARG A 321 -9.44 4.34 5.56
CA ARG A 321 -8.08 3.81 5.72
C ARG A 321 -7.66 3.59 7.17
N HIS A 322 -8.14 4.41 8.10
CA HIS A 322 -7.81 4.24 9.52
C HIS A 322 -8.30 2.88 10.08
N PRO A 323 -9.54 2.42 9.85
CA PRO A 323 -9.98 1.10 10.30
C PRO A 323 -9.19 -0.06 9.66
N VAL A 324 -8.80 0.08 8.38
CA VAL A 324 -7.95 -0.91 7.69
C VAL A 324 -6.57 -0.95 8.35
N GLY A 325 -5.95 0.20 8.61
CA GLY A 325 -4.70 0.28 9.36
C GLY A 325 -4.79 -0.40 10.72
N ALA A 326 -5.80 -0.08 11.52
CA ALA A 326 -6.03 -0.69 12.83
C ALA A 326 -6.16 -2.23 12.74
N ARG A 327 -6.83 -2.74 11.69
CA ARG A 327 -6.95 -4.18 11.44
C ARG A 327 -5.61 -4.82 11.12
N VAL A 328 -4.80 -4.20 10.24
CA VAL A 328 -3.45 -4.69 9.89
C VAL A 328 -2.55 -4.69 11.13
N LEU A 329 -2.59 -3.66 11.96
CA LEU A 329 -1.81 -3.60 13.18
C LEU A 329 -2.17 -4.75 14.16
N ARG A 330 -3.46 -5.03 14.35
CA ARG A 330 -3.89 -6.20 15.16
C ARG A 330 -3.41 -7.51 14.56
N ASN A 331 -3.51 -7.67 13.23
CA ASN A 331 -3.08 -8.85 12.50
C ASN A 331 -1.56 -9.07 12.67
N THR A 332 -0.74 -8.05 12.44
CA THR A 332 0.72 -8.15 12.57
C THR A 332 1.17 -8.32 14.02
N LEU A 333 0.44 -7.76 14.98
CA LEU A 333 0.69 -8.00 16.41
C LEU A 333 0.40 -9.46 16.78
N ALA A 334 -0.70 -10.04 16.30
CA ALA A 334 -1.01 -11.46 16.50
C ALA A 334 0.08 -12.35 15.89
N GLN A 335 0.47 -12.06 14.65
CA GLN A 335 1.58 -12.77 14.00
C GLN A 335 2.88 -12.65 14.79
N SER A 336 3.19 -11.46 15.33
CA SER A 336 4.40 -11.26 16.14
C SER A 336 4.40 -12.12 17.40
N ARG A 337 3.25 -12.28 18.03
CA ARG A 337 3.12 -13.18 19.22
C ARG A 337 3.38 -14.63 18.84
N LEU A 338 2.84 -15.09 17.70
CA LEU A 338 3.11 -16.44 17.20
C LEU A 338 4.59 -16.67 16.85
N TYR A 339 5.25 -15.67 16.25
CA TYR A 339 6.66 -15.75 15.87
C TYR A 339 7.61 -15.66 17.07
N LEU A 340 7.40 -14.64 17.91
CA LEU A 340 8.41 -14.16 18.84
C LEU A 340 8.24 -14.72 20.27
N THR A 341 7.13 -15.40 20.56
CA THR A 341 6.89 -16.02 21.85
C THR A 341 7.42 -17.46 21.87
N GLY A 342 7.91 -17.91 23.02
CA GLY A 342 8.54 -19.19 23.22
C GLY A 342 7.62 -20.40 23.10
N GLU A 343 8.01 -21.48 23.78
CA GLU A 343 7.28 -22.78 23.75
C GLU A 343 5.88 -22.67 24.34
N GLU A 344 5.64 -21.73 25.25
CA GLU A 344 4.31 -21.46 25.82
C GLU A 344 3.25 -21.11 24.78
N MET A 345 3.65 -20.65 23.59
CA MET A 345 2.73 -20.36 22.47
C MET A 345 2.47 -21.61 21.59
N GLU A 346 3.19 -22.70 21.78
CA GLU A 346 3.04 -23.89 20.91
C GLU A 346 1.63 -24.47 20.89
N PRO A 347 0.90 -24.56 22.02
CA PRO A 347 -0.50 -24.99 21.97
C PRO A 347 -1.38 -24.14 21.04
N VAL A 348 -1.16 -22.82 21.02
CA VAL A 348 -1.92 -21.91 20.13
C VAL A 348 -1.53 -22.13 18.66
N ARG A 349 -0.24 -22.37 18.38
CA ARG A 349 0.22 -22.68 17.01
C ARG A 349 -0.37 -24.02 16.51
N VAL A 350 -0.48 -25.03 17.39
CA VAL A 350 -1.12 -26.32 17.06
C VAL A 350 -2.57 -26.09 16.64
N VAL A 351 -3.35 -25.42 17.49
CA VAL A 351 -4.76 -25.12 17.21
C VAL A 351 -4.90 -24.31 15.91
N LEU A 352 -4.03 -23.35 15.68
CA LEU A 352 -4.08 -22.56 14.44
C LEU A 352 -3.74 -23.41 13.22
N ARG A 353 -2.75 -24.33 13.31
CA ARG A 353 -2.45 -25.28 12.22
C ARG A 353 -3.65 -26.17 11.89
N GLU A 354 -4.39 -26.59 12.89
CA GLU A 354 -5.65 -27.37 12.69
C GLU A 354 -6.72 -26.48 12.03
N LEU A 355 -6.90 -25.24 12.51
CA LEU A 355 -7.91 -24.32 11.96
C LEU A 355 -7.67 -23.99 10.48
N VAL A 356 -6.44 -23.78 10.05
CA VAL A 356 -6.12 -23.44 8.64
C VAL A 356 -6.26 -24.64 7.68
N THR A 357 -6.52 -25.85 8.17
CA THR A 357 -6.95 -26.97 7.32
C THR A 357 -8.38 -26.79 6.79
N HIS A 358 -9.17 -25.92 7.45
CA HIS A 358 -10.52 -25.58 6.99
C HIS A 358 -10.45 -24.46 5.95
N PRO A 359 -11.00 -24.67 4.73
CA PRO A 359 -10.88 -23.72 3.63
C PRO A 359 -11.33 -22.29 3.98
N ASP A 360 -12.44 -22.13 4.68
CA ASP A 360 -12.96 -20.79 5.06
C ASP A 360 -12.01 -20.03 6.00
N ALA A 361 -11.38 -20.72 6.95
CA ALA A 361 -10.41 -20.11 7.86
C ALA A 361 -9.13 -19.72 7.13
N ALA A 362 -8.62 -20.63 6.30
CA ALA A 362 -7.45 -20.38 5.46
C ALA A 362 -7.69 -19.20 4.50
N PHE A 363 -8.84 -19.19 3.81
CA PHE A 363 -9.24 -18.12 2.91
C PHE A 363 -9.27 -16.75 3.62
N ARG A 364 -9.93 -16.67 4.78
CA ARG A 364 -10.02 -15.41 5.55
C ARG A 364 -8.67 -14.87 5.95
N LEU A 365 -7.78 -15.73 6.45
CA LEU A 365 -6.43 -15.31 6.83
C LEU A 365 -5.59 -14.90 5.62
N ALA A 366 -5.63 -15.67 4.53
CA ALA A 366 -4.93 -15.35 3.30
C ALA A 366 -5.41 -14.02 2.70
N ALA A 367 -6.72 -13.79 2.64
CA ALA A 367 -7.33 -12.57 2.13
C ALA A 367 -6.95 -11.33 2.97
N GLN A 368 -6.91 -11.48 4.31
CA GLN A 368 -6.46 -10.41 5.20
C GLN A 368 -4.99 -10.04 5.01
N ILE A 369 -4.10 -11.03 4.93
CA ILE A 369 -2.66 -10.80 4.69
C ILE A 369 -2.45 -10.13 3.34
N SER A 370 -3.17 -10.62 2.33
CA SER A 370 -3.06 -10.12 0.95
C SER A 370 -3.71 -8.76 0.74
N GLY A 371 -4.58 -8.32 1.66
CA GLY A 371 -5.31 -7.05 1.60
C GLY A 371 -6.44 -7.03 0.56
N VAL A 372 -6.86 -8.21 0.06
CA VAL A 372 -7.90 -8.32 -0.97
C VAL A 372 -9.33 -8.37 -0.40
N ASP A 373 -9.48 -8.54 0.91
CA ASP A 373 -10.76 -8.58 1.63
C ASP A 373 -11.24 -7.20 2.11
N VAL A 374 -10.51 -6.13 1.78
CA VAL A 374 -10.91 -4.77 2.15
C VAL A 374 -12.20 -4.40 1.46
N ARG A 375 -13.15 -3.94 2.26
CA ARG A 375 -14.45 -3.46 1.80
C ARG A 375 -14.74 -2.11 2.45
N TYR A 376 -15.13 -1.14 1.63
CA TYR A 376 -15.51 0.20 2.09
C TYR A 376 -17.03 0.37 2.12
N ASP A 377 -17.51 1.23 3.01
CA ASP A 377 -18.89 1.66 2.99
C ASP A 377 -19.11 2.65 1.84
N MET A 378 -19.91 2.27 0.86
CA MET A 378 -20.23 3.12 -0.28
C MET A 378 -21.51 3.91 -0.10
N GLY A 379 -22.24 3.64 0.99
CA GLY A 379 -23.58 4.18 1.22
C GLY A 379 -24.59 3.73 0.16
N GLY A 380 -25.82 3.52 0.55
CA GLY A 380 -26.89 3.10 -0.36
C GLY A 380 -27.27 1.61 -0.23
N PRO A 381 -28.34 1.18 -0.93
CA PRO A 381 -28.86 -0.17 -0.84
C PRO A 381 -27.86 -1.19 -1.43
N GLY A 382 -27.65 -2.28 -0.71
CA GLY A 382 -26.52 -3.16 -0.86
C GLY A 382 -26.60 -4.17 -2.01
N HIS A 383 -25.90 -3.92 -3.10
CA HIS A 383 -25.41 -5.02 -3.92
C HIS A 383 -24.27 -5.74 -3.19
N GLN A 384 -24.17 -7.08 -3.32
CA GLN A 384 -23.16 -7.87 -2.61
C GLN A 384 -21.70 -7.44 -2.92
N LEU A 385 -21.44 -6.88 -4.09
CA LEU A 385 -20.11 -6.40 -4.51
C LEU A 385 -19.81 -4.96 -4.08
N LEU A 386 -20.78 -4.24 -3.54
CA LEU A 386 -20.61 -2.83 -3.20
C LEU A 386 -19.49 -2.65 -2.17
N GLY A 387 -18.57 -1.75 -2.46
CA GLY A 387 -17.40 -1.48 -1.62
C GLY A 387 -16.28 -2.52 -1.70
N MET A 388 -16.45 -3.56 -2.48
CA MET A 388 -15.37 -4.50 -2.79
C MET A 388 -14.51 -3.98 -3.94
N ARG A 389 -13.27 -4.44 -4.01
CA ARG A 389 -12.44 -4.22 -5.20
C ARG A 389 -13.05 -4.93 -6.41
N LEU A 390 -13.06 -4.29 -7.57
CA LEU A 390 -13.33 -5.01 -8.80
C LEU A 390 -12.08 -5.82 -9.17
N ARG A 391 -12.26 -7.09 -9.50
CA ARG A 391 -11.15 -7.99 -9.86
C ARG A 391 -10.42 -7.46 -11.09
N PRO A 392 -9.10 -7.18 -11.00
CA PRO A 392 -8.34 -6.58 -12.08
C PRO A 392 -8.14 -7.51 -13.28
N ASP A 393 -8.17 -8.82 -13.05
CA ASP A 393 -8.00 -9.90 -14.02
C ASP A 393 -9.26 -10.22 -14.83
N TRP A 394 -10.43 -9.71 -14.43
CA TRP A 394 -11.63 -9.87 -15.25
C TRP A 394 -11.46 -9.14 -16.60
N GLU A 395 -11.99 -9.77 -17.64
CA GLU A 395 -11.85 -9.29 -19.01
C GLU A 395 -13.18 -8.86 -19.62
N LEU A 396 -13.09 -7.87 -20.49
CA LEU A 396 -14.17 -7.36 -21.29
C LEU A 396 -13.80 -7.50 -22.77
N ASP A 397 -14.77 -7.96 -23.58
CA ASP A 397 -14.70 -7.92 -25.03
C ASP A 397 -15.32 -6.59 -25.51
N LEU A 398 -14.48 -5.69 -25.98
CA LEU A 398 -14.82 -4.34 -26.39
C LEU A 398 -14.74 -4.22 -27.91
N ALA A 399 -15.34 -3.18 -28.50
CA ALA A 399 -15.22 -2.91 -29.93
C ALA A 399 -13.76 -2.79 -30.43
N GLY A 400 -12.84 -2.37 -29.55
CA GLY A 400 -11.39 -2.25 -29.82
C GLY A 400 -10.56 -3.48 -29.45
N GLY A 401 -11.20 -4.61 -29.11
CA GLY A 401 -10.55 -5.85 -28.66
C GLY A 401 -10.69 -6.09 -27.17
N ARG A 402 -10.15 -7.22 -26.76
CA ARG A 402 -10.23 -7.67 -25.36
C ARG A 402 -9.34 -6.83 -24.44
N ARG A 403 -9.87 -6.46 -23.27
CA ARG A 403 -9.17 -5.69 -22.24
C ARG A 403 -9.45 -6.25 -20.85
N ARG A 404 -8.45 -6.22 -19.99
CA ARG A 404 -8.61 -6.51 -18.55
C ARG A 404 -9.17 -5.26 -17.85
N VAL A 405 -9.87 -5.48 -16.73
CA VAL A 405 -10.36 -4.39 -15.88
C VAL A 405 -9.21 -3.50 -15.40
N ALA A 406 -8.05 -4.07 -15.08
CA ALA A 406 -6.87 -3.30 -14.69
C ALA A 406 -6.50 -2.24 -15.73
N ASP A 407 -6.56 -2.59 -17.01
CA ASP A 407 -6.15 -1.71 -18.11
C ASP A 407 -7.07 -0.47 -18.25
N LEU A 408 -8.31 -0.57 -17.77
CA LEU A 408 -9.27 0.55 -17.77
C LEU A 408 -8.97 1.61 -16.70
N LEU A 409 -8.13 1.28 -15.71
CA LEU A 409 -7.83 2.13 -14.57
C LEU A 409 -6.45 2.83 -14.66
N HIS A 410 -5.71 2.66 -15.77
CA HIS A 410 -4.37 3.25 -15.95
C HIS A 410 -4.35 4.77 -15.82
N ALA A 411 -5.43 5.45 -16.21
CA ALA A 411 -5.54 6.90 -16.13
C ALA A 411 -5.97 7.43 -14.74
N ALA A 412 -6.14 6.55 -13.75
CA ALA A 412 -6.66 6.90 -12.41
C ALA A 412 -7.99 7.68 -12.45
N ARG A 413 -8.86 7.36 -13.43
CA ARG A 413 -10.21 7.90 -13.58
C ARG A 413 -11.25 6.90 -13.07
N GLY A 414 -12.45 7.38 -12.74
CA GLY A 414 -13.59 6.49 -12.54
C GLY A 414 -13.93 5.75 -13.84
N VAL A 415 -14.50 4.56 -13.73
CA VAL A 415 -14.93 3.76 -14.90
C VAL A 415 -16.36 3.32 -14.70
N PHE A 416 -17.21 3.60 -15.70
CA PHE A 416 -18.55 3.03 -15.79
C PHE A 416 -18.57 1.94 -16.87
N ILE A 417 -18.73 0.69 -16.46
CA ILE A 417 -18.82 -0.47 -17.34
C ILE A 417 -20.28 -0.77 -17.61
N ASP A 418 -20.68 -0.74 -18.89
CA ASP A 418 -22.03 -1.03 -19.37
C ASP A 418 -22.01 -2.25 -20.28
N THR A 419 -22.41 -3.41 -19.77
CA THR A 419 -22.58 -4.64 -20.58
C THR A 419 -24.03 -4.88 -21.00
N ALA A 420 -24.96 -4.03 -20.52
CA ALA A 420 -26.36 -4.07 -20.94
C ALA A 420 -26.60 -3.34 -22.30
N GLY A 421 -25.66 -2.50 -22.71
CA GLY A 421 -25.80 -1.67 -23.91
C GLY A 421 -26.88 -0.60 -23.80
N SER A 422 -27.20 -0.14 -22.58
CA SER A 422 -28.29 0.80 -22.33
C SER A 422 -27.93 2.24 -22.72
N GLN A 423 -28.52 2.74 -23.80
CA GLN A 423 -28.34 4.14 -24.23
C GLN A 423 -28.84 5.11 -23.15
N GLU A 424 -29.99 4.83 -22.55
CA GLU A 424 -30.54 5.64 -21.47
C GLU A 424 -29.56 5.82 -20.31
N THR A 425 -28.92 4.72 -19.87
CA THR A 425 -27.95 4.81 -18.78
C THR A 425 -26.70 5.58 -19.20
N ARG A 426 -26.21 5.39 -20.44
CA ARG A 426 -25.07 6.17 -20.96
C ARG A 426 -25.38 7.66 -21.01
N ASP A 427 -26.58 8.04 -21.44
CA ASP A 427 -27.00 9.45 -21.45
C ASP A 427 -27.05 10.02 -20.03
N ARG A 428 -27.53 9.25 -19.06
CA ARG A 428 -27.52 9.65 -17.63
C ARG A 428 -26.12 9.88 -17.06
N VAL A 429 -25.14 9.05 -17.42
CA VAL A 429 -23.77 9.16 -16.89
C VAL A 429 -22.91 10.17 -17.66
N SER A 430 -23.36 10.64 -18.80
CA SER A 430 -22.61 11.54 -19.71
C SER A 430 -22.17 12.85 -19.04
N GLY A 431 -22.94 13.36 -18.06
CA GLY A 431 -22.61 14.57 -17.30
C GLY A 431 -21.33 14.49 -16.44
N TRP A 432 -20.73 13.31 -16.32
CA TRP A 432 -19.47 13.08 -15.59
C TRP A 432 -18.32 12.63 -16.49
N SER A 433 -18.45 12.74 -17.81
CA SER A 433 -17.45 12.29 -18.79
C SER A 433 -16.06 12.93 -18.63
N ASP A 434 -15.97 14.07 -17.95
CA ASP A 434 -14.71 14.69 -17.55
C ASP A 434 -13.98 13.97 -16.40
N ARG A 435 -14.67 13.08 -15.64
CA ARG A 435 -14.19 12.40 -14.42
C ARG A 435 -14.24 10.89 -14.50
N ILE A 436 -15.12 10.34 -15.34
CA ILE A 436 -15.29 8.91 -15.57
C ILE A 436 -15.18 8.56 -17.05
N ASP A 437 -14.68 7.36 -17.31
CA ASP A 437 -14.68 6.76 -18.64
C ASP A 437 -15.86 5.78 -18.74
N VAL A 438 -16.61 5.85 -19.84
CA VAL A 438 -17.72 4.93 -20.10
C VAL A 438 -17.24 3.86 -21.06
N VAL A 439 -17.35 2.60 -20.65
CA VAL A 439 -16.89 1.42 -21.40
C VAL A 439 -18.07 0.52 -21.70
N THR A 440 -18.31 0.20 -22.96
CA THR A 440 -19.37 -0.70 -23.40
C THR A 440 -18.77 -1.98 -24.00
N GLY A 441 -19.24 -3.14 -23.54
CA GLY A 441 -18.74 -4.43 -24.03
C GLY A 441 -19.47 -5.60 -23.39
N ALA A 442 -18.88 -6.77 -23.46
CA ALA A 442 -19.39 -7.97 -22.83
C ALA A 442 -18.32 -8.58 -21.90
N TRP A 443 -18.75 -9.10 -20.76
CA TRP A 443 -17.83 -9.85 -19.90
C TRP A 443 -17.36 -11.12 -20.61
N VAL A 444 -16.06 -11.36 -20.59
CA VAL A 444 -15.49 -12.63 -21.06
C VAL A 444 -15.67 -13.67 -19.96
N PRO A 445 -16.35 -14.81 -20.22
CA PRO A 445 -16.44 -15.88 -19.25
C PRO A 445 -15.08 -16.49 -18.93
N ALA A 446 -14.82 -16.77 -17.66
CA ALA A 446 -13.60 -17.42 -17.20
C ALA A 446 -13.94 -18.68 -16.36
N PRO A 447 -13.09 -19.72 -16.36
CA PRO A 447 -13.24 -20.85 -15.46
C PRO A 447 -13.26 -20.38 -13.99
N GLY A 448 -14.25 -20.84 -13.21
CA GLY A 448 -14.41 -20.42 -11.81
C GLY A 448 -14.89 -18.98 -11.64
N ASP A 449 -15.55 -18.43 -12.64
CA ASP A 449 -16.07 -17.05 -12.61
C ASP A 449 -17.17 -16.91 -11.55
N GLU A 450 -16.86 -16.14 -10.50
CA GLU A 450 -17.77 -15.87 -9.38
C GLU A 450 -18.62 -14.61 -9.61
N ARG A 451 -18.58 -14.02 -10.82
CA ARG A 451 -19.36 -12.82 -11.11
C ARG A 451 -20.86 -13.14 -11.03
N PRO A 452 -21.66 -12.31 -10.35
CA PRO A 452 -23.11 -12.45 -10.44
C PRO A 452 -23.59 -12.34 -11.88
N ALA A 453 -24.42 -13.25 -12.35
CA ALA A 453 -24.96 -13.23 -13.71
C ALA A 453 -25.73 -11.94 -14.03
N ALA A 454 -26.29 -11.28 -13.01
CA ALA A 454 -26.99 -10.01 -13.11
C ALA A 454 -26.08 -8.76 -13.11
N LEU A 455 -24.76 -8.93 -13.07
CA LEU A 455 -23.80 -7.81 -13.08
C LEU A 455 -23.70 -7.22 -14.49
N MET A 456 -24.67 -6.37 -14.83
CA MET A 456 -24.77 -5.76 -16.15
C MET A 456 -24.10 -4.40 -16.25
N GLN A 457 -24.05 -3.67 -15.15
CA GLN A 457 -23.46 -2.33 -15.09
C GLN A 457 -22.74 -2.14 -13.75
N VAL A 458 -21.56 -1.50 -13.80
CA VAL A 458 -20.71 -1.28 -12.63
C VAL A 458 -20.08 0.10 -12.71
N LEU A 459 -20.17 0.88 -11.63
CA LEU A 459 -19.39 2.09 -11.43
C LEU A 459 -18.20 1.78 -10.51
N VAL A 460 -17.02 2.06 -11.00
CA VAL A 460 -15.74 1.80 -10.31
C VAL A 460 -15.04 3.12 -10.00
N ARG A 461 -14.58 3.28 -8.77
CA ARG A 461 -13.77 4.44 -8.35
C ARG A 461 -12.34 4.33 -8.93
N PRO A 462 -11.59 5.44 -9.00
CA PRO A 462 -10.21 5.43 -9.49
C PRO A 462 -9.27 4.48 -8.73
N ASP A 463 -9.56 4.16 -7.49
CA ASP A 463 -8.82 3.21 -6.64
C ASP A 463 -9.26 1.74 -6.82
N GLY A 464 -10.14 1.47 -7.80
CA GLY A 464 -10.57 0.13 -8.18
C GLY A 464 -11.70 -0.47 -7.35
N TYR A 465 -12.35 0.31 -6.49
CA TYR A 465 -13.48 -0.15 -5.66
C TYR A 465 -14.83 0.12 -6.31
N ILE A 466 -15.75 -0.82 -6.18
CA ILE A 466 -17.09 -0.76 -6.76
C ILE A 466 -17.95 0.21 -5.94
N ALA A 467 -18.31 1.33 -6.57
CA ALA A 467 -19.15 2.36 -5.98
C ALA A 467 -20.64 2.13 -6.22
N TRP A 468 -20.99 1.40 -7.27
CA TRP A 468 -22.35 1.02 -7.61
C TRP A 468 -22.35 -0.17 -8.59
N ALA A 469 -23.40 -0.99 -8.56
CA ALA A 469 -23.56 -2.12 -9.46
C ALA A 469 -25.04 -2.50 -9.61
N THR A 470 -25.42 -3.08 -10.76
CA THR A 470 -26.75 -3.66 -11.01
C THR A 470 -26.85 -5.09 -10.45
N PRO A 471 -28.02 -5.47 -9.86
CA PRO A 471 -29.15 -4.61 -9.52
C PRO A 471 -28.80 -3.71 -8.33
N GLY A 472 -29.13 -2.43 -8.41
CA GLY A 472 -28.82 -1.44 -7.37
C GLY A 472 -29.73 -0.23 -7.45
N GLY A 473 -29.53 0.72 -6.55
CA GLY A 473 -30.22 2.01 -6.54
C GLY A 473 -29.89 2.90 -7.76
N ASP A 474 -30.19 4.19 -7.66
CA ASP A 474 -29.92 5.15 -8.75
C ASP A 474 -28.41 5.37 -8.93
N VAL A 475 -27.92 5.13 -10.13
CA VAL A 475 -26.52 5.39 -10.49
C VAL A 475 -26.14 6.87 -10.39
N GLY A 476 -27.08 7.78 -10.63
CA GLY A 476 -26.87 9.23 -10.50
C GLY A 476 -26.57 9.66 -9.07
N GLU A 477 -27.21 9.02 -8.07
CA GLU A 477 -26.89 9.25 -6.65
C GLU A 477 -25.46 8.80 -6.32
N ALA A 478 -25.05 7.64 -6.81
CA ALA A 478 -23.70 7.13 -6.60
C ALA A 478 -22.64 8.03 -7.31
N LEU A 479 -22.94 8.47 -8.53
CA LEU A 479 -22.08 9.42 -9.26
C LEU A 479 -21.96 10.76 -8.53
N THR A 480 -23.07 11.31 -8.04
CA THR A 480 -23.05 12.56 -7.28
C THR A 480 -22.27 12.41 -5.97
N ARG A 481 -22.44 11.30 -5.26
CA ARG A 481 -21.76 10.99 -4.00
C ARG A 481 -20.25 10.90 -4.16
N TRP A 482 -19.75 10.30 -5.23
CA TRP A 482 -18.32 10.02 -5.38
C TRP A 482 -17.61 10.96 -6.36
N PHE A 483 -18.35 11.51 -7.33
CA PHE A 483 -17.77 12.33 -8.39
C PHE A 483 -18.37 13.76 -8.45
N GLY A 484 -19.21 14.13 -7.46
CA GLY A 484 -19.83 15.46 -7.38
C GLY A 484 -20.95 15.65 -8.41
N SER A 485 -21.42 16.88 -8.54
CA SER A 485 -22.53 17.21 -9.45
C SER A 485 -22.15 17.02 -10.93
N ALA A 486 -23.10 16.59 -11.74
CA ALA A 486 -22.95 16.54 -13.18
C ALA A 486 -22.59 17.92 -13.77
N ARG A 487 -21.69 17.94 -14.75
CA ARG A 487 -21.53 19.14 -15.59
C ARG A 487 -22.69 19.22 -16.59
N ILE A 488 -23.45 20.29 -16.53
CA ILE A 488 -24.41 20.58 -17.59
C ILE A 488 -23.59 20.95 -18.83
N PRO A 489 -23.75 20.24 -19.96
CA PRO A 489 -23.11 20.68 -21.19
C PRO A 489 -23.52 22.13 -21.46
N ALA A 490 -22.54 23.01 -21.69
CA ALA A 490 -22.89 24.35 -22.15
C ALA A 490 -23.69 24.16 -23.44
N THR A 491 -24.96 24.56 -23.40
CA THR A 491 -25.79 24.66 -24.62
C THR A 491 -25.01 25.55 -25.56
N ARG A 492 -24.51 24.97 -26.66
CA ARG A 492 -23.93 25.79 -27.76
C ARG A 492 -25.02 26.74 -28.23
N PRO A 493 -24.71 28.06 -28.22
CA PRO A 493 -25.66 29.07 -28.76
C PRO A 493 -25.97 28.85 -30.23
#